data_4c4e20b9d203a2488ab9ada76b262a2a
#
_entry.id   4c4e20b9d203a2488ab9ada76b262a2a
#
_cell.length_a   1.000
_cell.length_b   1.000
_cell.length_c   1.000
_cell.angle_alpha   90.00
_cell.angle_beta   90.00
_cell.angle_gamma   90.00
#
_symmetry.space_group_name_H-M   'P 1'
#
loop_
_entity.id
_entity.type
_entity.pdbx_description
1 polymer ?
#
loop_
_entity_poly.entity_id
_entity_poly.type
_entity_poly.pdbx_seq_one_letter_code
_entity_poly.pdbx_strand_id
1 'polypeptide(L)'
;AWAHPLTARFKGASGGNPNRAVETADTDTIGVILQPSFIDGLTITVDYWDVAIEDAISAVGAGDILKGCYDSTNYPSLGFCNSFTRRADGGLDFLETGQINFANLEAEGFDVSASYEFAVEDYFFRLRLTGSHQDQLIPRRSLAPSRASRRSGLAPHGGGVCLFLF
;
A
#
# COMPACT_ATOMS: atom_id res chain seq x y z
N ALA A 1 -17.83 -32.46 14.77
CA ALA A 1 -17.90 -31.90 13.42
C ALA A 1 -18.86 -30.70 13.44
N TRP A 2 -18.32 -29.50 13.46
CA TRP A 2 -19.11 -28.26 13.39
C TRP A 2 -19.39 -27.98 11.91
N ALA A 3 -20.57 -28.35 11.43
CA ALA A 3 -21.03 -27.93 10.12
C ALA A 3 -21.44 -26.44 10.24
N HIS A 4 -20.64 -25.55 9.72
CA HIS A 4 -21.04 -24.17 9.52
C HIS A 4 -22.02 -24.14 8.34
N PRO A 5 -23.29 -23.75 8.54
CA PRO A 5 -24.15 -23.48 7.40
C PRO A 5 -23.58 -22.26 6.66
N LEU A 6 -23.20 -22.44 5.40
CA LEU A 6 -22.66 -21.44 4.50
C LEU A 6 -23.63 -20.25 4.20
N THR A 7 -24.74 -20.15 4.94
CA THR A 7 -25.81 -19.15 4.75
C THR A 7 -26.20 -18.42 6.03
N ALA A 8 -25.26 -18.25 6.98
CA ALA A 8 -25.54 -17.42 8.14
C ALA A 8 -25.77 -15.96 7.71
N ARG A 9 -27.01 -15.56 7.62
CA ARG A 9 -27.39 -14.15 7.40
C ARG A 9 -27.28 -13.40 8.72
N PHE A 10 -26.51 -12.33 8.73
CA PHE A 10 -26.46 -11.37 9.84
C PHE A 10 -26.80 -9.98 9.32
N LYS A 11 -27.22 -9.10 10.21
CA LYS A 11 -27.46 -7.69 9.87
C LYS A 11 -26.10 -6.97 9.87
N GLY A 12 -25.83 -6.14 8.89
CA GLY A 12 -24.64 -5.33 8.81
C GLY A 12 -24.97 -3.88 8.54
N ALA A 13 -24.20 -2.97 9.13
CA ALA A 13 -24.18 -1.58 8.77
C ALA A 13 -22.78 -1.22 8.27
N SER A 14 -22.72 -0.30 7.30
CA SER A 14 -21.48 0.30 6.84
C SER A 14 -21.68 1.80 6.77
N GLY A 15 -20.75 2.56 7.33
CA GLY A 15 -20.87 4.01 7.39
C GLY A 15 -19.54 4.72 7.52
N GLY A 16 -19.59 6.06 7.45
CA GLY A 16 -18.47 6.92 7.77
C GLY A 16 -18.20 6.93 9.28
N ASN A 17 -16.93 6.98 9.64
CA ASN A 17 -16.52 7.11 11.04
C ASN A 17 -16.16 8.58 11.33
N PRO A 18 -16.92 9.30 12.17
CA PRO A 18 -16.61 10.70 12.51
C PRO A 18 -15.37 10.86 13.41
N ASN A 19 -14.91 9.77 14.03
CA ASN A 19 -13.76 9.77 14.95
C ASN A 19 -12.45 9.37 14.23
N ARG A 20 -12.35 9.56 12.91
CA ARG A 20 -11.11 9.32 12.19
C ARG A 20 -10.06 10.36 12.54
N ALA A 21 -8.84 9.88 12.79
CA ALA A 21 -7.67 10.74 12.85
C ALA A 21 -7.22 11.13 11.43
N VAL A 22 -6.38 12.14 11.35
CA VAL A 22 -5.72 12.52 10.09
C VAL A 22 -4.61 11.52 9.81
N GLU A 23 -4.55 11.01 8.58
CA GLU A 23 -3.39 10.24 8.14
C GLU A 23 -2.21 11.18 7.88
N THR A 24 -1.02 10.74 8.23
CA THR A 24 0.22 11.49 8.05
C THR A 24 1.13 10.74 7.10
N ALA A 25 1.69 11.45 6.13
CA ALA A 25 2.64 10.88 5.19
C ALA A 25 3.97 11.64 5.25
N ASP A 26 5.05 10.89 5.43
CA ASP A 26 6.41 11.36 5.28
C ASP A 26 6.97 10.82 3.96
N THR A 27 7.61 11.71 3.21
CA THR A 27 8.18 11.36 1.90
C THR A 27 9.59 11.91 1.78
N ASP A 28 10.53 11.00 1.56
CA ASP A 28 11.92 11.33 1.27
C ASP A 28 12.22 11.01 -0.19
N THR A 29 12.88 11.95 -0.88
CA THR A 29 13.29 11.75 -2.27
C THR A 29 14.71 12.26 -2.48
N ILE A 30 15.53 11.45 -3.12
CA ILE A 30 16.89 11.83 -3.53
C ILE A 30 17.13 11.46 -4.98
N GLY A 31 17.59 12.41 -5.79
CA GLY A 31 17.81 12.19 -7.21
C GLY A 31 19.15 12.71 -7.71
N VAL A 32 19.60 12.11 -8.80
CA VAL A 32 20.81 12.49 -9.54
C VAL A 32 20.49 12.69 -11.01
N ILE A 33 20.93 13.80 -11.56
CA ILE A 33 20.87 14.10 -12.99
C ILE A 33 22.28 14.02 -13.55
N LEU A 34 22.45 13.19 -14.58
CA LEU A 34 23.71 12.98 -15.28
C LEU A 34 23.59 13.54 -16.70
N GLN A 35 24.50 14.44 -17.05
CA GLN A 35 24.64 15.00 -18.41
C GLN A 35 26.10 14.83 -18.82
N PRO A 36 26.48 13.65 -19.34
CA PRO A 36 27.87 13.39 -19.68
C PRO A 36 28.32 14.26 -20.85
N SER A 37 29.42 14.99 -20.67
CA SER A 37 29.96 15.92 -21.69
C SER A 37 30.51 15.24 -22.93
N PHE A 38 30.67 13.91 -22.90
CA PHE A 38 31.15 13.12 -24.04
C PHE A 38 30.04 12.59 -24.94
N ILE A 39 28.78 12.77 -24.53
CA ILE A 39 27.58 12.44 -25.33
C ILE A 39 26.63 13.65 -25.27
N ASP A 40 26.74 14.51 -26.26
CA ASP A 40 25.87 15.68 -26.37
C ASP A 40 24.41 15.24 -26.50
N GLY A 41 23.51 15.96 -25.80
CA GLY A 41 22.08 15.70 -25.85
C GLY A 41 21.58 14.54 -24.98
N LEU A 42 22.46 13.82 -24.25
CA LEU A 42 22.06 12.78 -23.32
C LEU A 42 21.82 13.35 -21.92
N THR A 43 20.65 13.08 -21.37
CA THR A 43 20.30 13.35 -19.96
C THR A 43 19.74 12.09 -19.35
N ILE A 44 20.29 11.69 -18.20
CA ILE A 44 19.82 10.55 -17.41
C ILE A 44 19.45 11.06 -16.02
N THR A 45 18.27 10.70 -15.54
CA THR A 45 17.82 11.00 -14.18
C THR A 45 17.55 9.70 -13.46
N VAL A 46 18.01 9.60 -12.23
CA VAL A 46 17.72 8.49 -11.32
C VAL A 46 17.26 9.09 -10.01
N ASP A 47 16.04 8.74 -9.61
CA ASP A 47 15.43 9.20 -8.36
C ASP A 47 15.10 7.98 -7.49
N TYR A 48 15.52 8.02 -6.25
CA TYR A 48 15.05 7.12 -5.19
C TYR A 48 13.98 7.84 -4.39
N TRP A 49 12.92 7.14 -4.06
CA TRP A 49 11.85 7.66 -3.22
C TRP A 49 11.45 6.63 -2.16
N ASP A 50 11.12 7.16 -0.99
CA ASP A 50 10.58 6.43 0.16
C ASP A 50 9.35 7.18 0.66
N VAL A 51 8.26 6.46 0.89
CA VAL A 51 6.98 7.01 1.38
C VAL A 51 6.50 6.16 2.53
N ALA A 52 6.34 6.78 3.69
CA ALA A 52 5.74 6.17 4.86
C ALA A 52 4.43 6.88 5.21
N ILE A 53 3.33 6.13 5.29
CA ILE A 53 2.02 6.66 5.69
C ILE A 53 1.62 6.00 7.00
N GLU A 54 1.45 6.81 8.03
CA GLU A 54 0.95 6.39 9.34
C GLU A 54 -0.55 6.68 9.45
N ASP A 55 -1.23 5.85 10.24
CA ASP A 55 -2.67 5.96 10.49
C ASP A 55 -3.51 5.98 9.21
N ALA A 56 -3.05 5.28 8.16
CA ALA A 56 -3.77 5.21 6.89
C ALA A 56 -5.21 4.74 7.07
N ILE A 57 -6.13 5.45 6.45
CA ILE A 57 -7.56 5.15 6.52
C ILE A 57 -7.86 4.00 5.57
N SER A 58 -8.30 2.90 6.11
CA SER A 58 -8.66 1.71 5.33
C SER A 58 -10.03 1.17 5.68
N ALA A 59 -10.71 0.64 4.68
CA ALA A 59 -11.97 -0.06 4.88
C ALA A 59 -11.70 -1.44 5.48
N VAL A 60 -12.39 -1.75 6.57
CA VAL A 60 -12.27 -3.02 7.27
C VAL A 60 -13.47 -3.89 6.98
N GLY A 61 -13.21 -5.06 6.39
CA GLY A 61 -14.25 -6.04 6.11
C GLY A 61 -14.64 -6.87 7.33
N ALA A 62 -15.79 -7.51 7.26
CA ALA A 62 -16.32 -8.36 8.35
C ALA A 62 -15.31 -9.46 8.78
N GLY A 63 -14.60 -10.05 7.82
CA GLY A 63 -13.59 -11.07 8.10
C GLY A 63 -12.39 -10.52 8.88
N ASP A 64 -11.95 -9.31 8.54
CA ASP A 64 -10.82 -8.67 9.22
C ASP A 64 -11.20 -8.24 10.64
N ILE A 65 -12.43 -7.75 10.84
CA ILE A 65 -12.97 -7.40 12.16
C ILE A 65 -12.98 -8.64 13.06
N LEU A 66 -13.52 -9.75 12.57
CA LEU A 66 -13.59 -10.99 13.35
C LEU A 66 -12.20 -11.56 13.65
N LYS A 67 -11.30 -11.58 12.66
CA LYS A 67 -9.92 -11.99 12.88
C LYS A 67 -9.21 -11.06 13.86
N GLY A 68 -9.32 -9.75 13.67
CA GLY A 68 -8.72 -8.77 14.55
C GLY A 68 -9.20 -8.89 15.99
N CYS A 69 -10.46 -9.27 16.21
CA CYS A 69 -10.98 -9.54 17.53
C CYS A 69 -10.45 -10.85 18.12
N TYR A 70 -10.51 -11.97 17.38
CA TYR A 70 -10.25 -13.32 17.95
C TYR A 70 -8.79 -13.75 17.89
N ASP A 71 -8.04 -13.35 16.87
CA ASP A 71 -6.64 -13.75 16.68
C ASP A 71 -5.67 -12.84 17.44
N SER A 72 -6.18 -11.84 18.15
CA SER A 72 -5.37 -10.90 18.90
C SER A 72 -4.98 -11.46 20.25
N THR A 73 -3.73 -11.17 20.67
CA THR A 73 -3.24 -11.45 22.02
C THR A 73 -3.96 -10.64 23.12
N ASN A 74 -4.63 -9.55 22.73
CA ASN A 74 -5.36 -8.66 23.64
C ASN A 74 -6.88 -8.88 23.61
N TYR A 75 -7.33 -10.05 23.15
CA TYR A 75 -8.74 -10.42 23.19
C TYR A 75 -9.26 -10.44 24.65
N PRO A 76 -10.46 -9.88 24.95
CA PRO A 76 -11.43 -9.17 24.08
C PRO A 76 -11.28 -7.63 24.05
N SER A 77 -10.17 -7.07 24.47
CA SER A 77 -9.98 -5.62 24.73
C SER A 77 -9.82 -4.76 23.49
N LEU A 78 -9.75 -5.36 22.29
CA LEU A 78 -9.60 -4.61 21.06
C LEU A 78 -10.91 -3.98 20.58
N GLY A 79 -10.80 -2.76 20.01
CA GLY A 79 -11.93 -2.05 19.45
C GLY A 79 -12.74 -2.84 18.41
N PHE A 80 -12.11 -3.79 17.70
CA PHE A 80 -12.78 -4.70 16.76
C PHE A 80 -13.83 -5.59 17.41
N CYS A 81 -13.65 -6.00 18.68
CA CYS A 81 -14.62 -6.81 19.39
C CYS A 81 -15.93 -6.06 19.70
N ASN A 82 -15.88 -4.74 19.71
CA ASN A 82 -17.03 -3.87 19.93
C ASN A 82 -17.85 -3.61 18.63
N SER A 83 -17.30 -3.99 17.48
CA SER A 83 -17.94 -3.76 16.17
C SER A 83 -18.96 -4.82 15.79
N PHE A 84 -19.22 -5.81 16.66
CA PHE A 84 -20.23 -6.81 16.38
C PHE A 84 -20.90 -7.33 17.64
N THR A 85 -22.12 -7.85 17.49
CA THR A 85 -22.88 -8.52 18.55
C THR A 85 -23.21 -9.95 18.14
N ARG A 86 -23.41 -10.81 19.16
CA ARG A 86 -23.78 -12.20 18.97
C ARG A 86 -25.17 -12.49 19.54
N ARG A 87 -25.87 -13.42 18.90
CA ARG A 87 -27.10 -14.00 19.39
C ARG A 87 -26.81 -15.01 20.51
N ALA A 88 -27.83 -15.39 21.26
CA ALA A 88 -27.74 -16.38 22.33
C ALA A 88 -27.27 -17.77 21.84
N ASP A 89 -27.49 -18.10 20.57
CA ASP A 89 -27.02 -19.32 19.92
C ASP A 89 -25.54 -19.25 19.47
N GLY A 90 -24.86 -18.13 19.76
CA GLY A 90 -23.48 -17.89 19.38
C GLY A 90 -23.28 -17.36 17.95
N GLY A 91 -24.35 -17.31 17.14
CA GLY A 91 -24.32 -16.76 15.80
C GLY A 91 -24.11 -15.25 15.80
N LEU A 92 -23.60 -14.71 14.68
CA LEU A 92 -23.46 -13.27 14.50
C LEU A 92 -24.84 -12.66 14.34
N ASP A 93 -25.16 -11.62 15.13
CA ASP A 93 -26.42 -10.88 15.03
C ASP A 93 -26.27 -9.61 14.21
N PHE A 94 -25.32 -8.77 14.59
CA PHE A 94 -25.06 -7.49 13.95
C PHE A 94 -23.54 -7.29 13.82
N LEU A 95 -23.13 -6.68 12.72
CA LEU A 95 -21.72 -6.31 12.49
C LEU A 95 -21.66 -4.95 11.79
N GLU A 96 -20.87 -4.06 12.37
CA GLU A 96 -20.60 -2.75 11.80
C GLU A 96 -19.25 -2.78 11.08
N THR A 97 -19.26 -2.41 9.80
CA THR A 97 -18.06 -2.21 8.98
C THR A 97 -17.90 -0.73 8.72
N GLY A 98 -16.65 -0.29 8.59
CA GLY A 98 -16.38 1.12 8.37
C GLY A 98 -14.93 1.37 7.99
N GLN A 99 -14.61 2.64 7.87
CA GLN A 99 -13.25 3.09 7.65
C GLN A 99 -12.63 3.48 8.98
N ILE A 100 -11.46 2.96 9.27
CA ILE A 100 -10.70 3.27 10.47
C ILE A 100 -9.23 3.52 10.13
N ASN A 101 -8.55 4.25 11.00
CA ASN A 101 -7.11 4.43 10.94
C ASN A 101 -6.46 3.20 11.59
N PHE A 102 -5.87 2.32 10.82
CA PHE A 102 -5.25 1.11 11.40
C PHE A 102 -4.10 0.54 10.57
N ALA A 103 -3.78 1.14 9.44
CA ALA A 103 -2.77 0.66 8.54
C ALA A 103 -1.58 1.62 8.50
N ASN A 104 -0.38 1.06 8.52
CA ASN A 104 0.82 1.77 8.11
C ASN A 104 1.19 1.23 6.74
N LEU A 105 1.44 2.13 5.81
CA LEU A 105 1.84 1.81 4.44
C LEU A 105 3.26 2.32 4.24
N GLU A 106 4.14 1.47 3.80
CA GLU A 106 5.51 1.82 3.43
C GLU A 106 5.72 1.42 1.97
N ALA A 107 6.22 2.32 1.16
CA ALA A 107 6.55 2.09 -0.23
C ALA A 107 7.87 2.77 -0.56
N GLU A 108 8.78 2.05 -1.21
CA GLU A 108 10.05 2.56 -1.65
C GLU A 108 10.35 2.10 -3.07
N GLY A 109 11.15 2.88 -3.80
CA GLY A 109 11.47 2.51 -5.16
C GLY A 109 12.44 3.45 -5.85
N PHE A 110 12.65 3.15 -7.13
CA PHE A 110 13.51 3.93 -8.01
C PHE A 110 12.78 4.30 -9.30
N ASP A 111 12.93 5.55 -9.70
CA ASP A 111 12.51 6.04 -11.00
C ASP A 111 13.74 6.37 -11.82
N VAL A 112 13.76 5.89 -13.06
CA VAL A 112 14.84 6.16 -14.00
C VAL A 112 14.25 6.76 -15.27
N SER A 113 14.81 7.86 -15.72
CA SER A 113 14.51 8.41 -17.03
C SER A 113 15.77 8.72 -17.80
N ALA A 114 15.76 8.47 -19.10
CA ALA A 114 16.81 8.86 -20.02
C ALA A 114 16.19 9.56 -21.22
N SER A 115 16.75 10.68 -21.61
CA SER A 115 16.41 11.39 -22.85
C SER A 115 17.66 11.62 -23.65
N TYR A 116 17.57 11.36 -24.95
CA TYR A 116 18.62 11.61 -25.90
C TYR A 116 18.12 12.41 -27.07
N GLU A 117 18.71 13.57 -27.29
CA GLU A 117 18.39 14.49 -28.39
C GLU A 117 19.55 14.50 -29.37
N PHE A 118 19.24 14.27 -30.64
CA PHE A 118 20.25 14.31 -31.71
C PHE A 118 19.63 14.79 -33.00
N ALA A 119 20.46 15.34 -33.88
CA ALA A 119 20.07 15.79 -35.19
C ALA A 119 20.74 14.92 -36.27
N VAL A 120 19.97 14.59 -37.31
CA VAL A 120 20.45 13.94 -38.52
C VAL A 120 20.05 14.81 -39.71
N GLU A 121 21.01 15.43 -40.36
CA GLU A 121 20.79 16.45 -41.41
C GLU A 121 19.90 17.60 -40.89
N ASP A 122 18.71 17.79 -41.45
CA ASP A 122 17.76 18.83 -41.05
C ASP A 122 16.69 18.33 -40.07
N TYR A 123 16.79 17.09 -39.59
CA TYR A 123 15.79 16.47 -38.72
C TYR A 123 16.30 16.34 -37.29
N PHE A 124 15.44 16.72 -36.33
CA PHE A 124 15.71 16.57 -34.89
C PHE A 124 14.94 15.38 -34.34
N PHE A 125 15.65 14.55 -33.60
CA PHE A 125 15.09 13.37 -32.95
C PHE A 125 15.24 13.48 -31.45
N ARG A 126 14.19 13.05 -30.71
CA ARG A 126 14.25 12.90 -29.26
C ARG A 126 13.78 11.50 -28.89
N LEU A 127 14.66 10.76 -28.27
CA LEU A 127 14.34 9.46 -27.66
C LEU A 127 14.11 9.67 -26.17
N ARG A 128 13.06 9.08 -25.61
CA ARG A 128 12.83 9.10 -24.18
C ARG A 128 12.50 7.69 -23.68
N LEU A 129 13.22 7.27 -22.63
CA LEU A 129 13.01 6.04 -21.90
C LEU A 129 12.66 6.39 -20.48
N THR A 130 11.61 5.78 -19.91
CA THR A 130 11.24 5.91 -18.51
C THR A 130 10.98 4.54 -17.93
N GLY A 131 11.42 4.30 -16.71
CA GLY A 131 11.18 3.08 -15.96
C GLY A 131 10.98 3.40 -14.49
N SER A 132 10.10 2.66 -13.84
CA SER A 132 9.87 2.72 -12.40
C SER A 132 10.01 1.32 -11.83
N HIS A 133 10.71 1.21 -10.73
CA HIS A 133 10.84 -0.02 -9.96
C HIS A 133 10.44 0.24 -8.52
N GLN A 134 9.46 -0.51 -8.04
CA GLN A 134 8.99 -0.43 -6.67
C GLN A 134 9.48 -1.65 -5.90
N ASP A 135 10.29 -1.42 -4.85
CA ASP A 135 10.90 -2.50 -4.08
C ASP A 135 9.97 -3.10 -3.03
N GLN A 136 9.14 -2.28 -2.41
CA GLN A 136 8.21 -2.75 -1.40
C GLN A 136 6.90 -1.96 -1.41
N LEU A 137 5.80 -2.68 -1.27
CA LEU A 137 4.52 -2.17 -0.79
C LEU A 137 4.14 -3.04 0.41
N ILE A 138 4.49 -2.63 1.61
CA ILE A 138 4.15 -3.38 2.81
C ILE A 138 2.96 -2.72 3.49
N PRO A 139 1.75 -3.24 3.32
CA PRO A 139 0.67 -2.88 4.21
C PRO A 139 0.96 -3.53 5.58
N ARG A 140 1.57 -2.80 6.48
CA ARG A 140 1.69 -3.24 7.87
C ARG A 140 0.33 -3.07 8.53
N ARG A 141 -0.49 -4.10 8.46
CA ARG A 141 -1.68 -4.21 9.30
C ARG A 141 -1.20 -4.45 10.73
N SER A 142 -1.01 -3.38 11.49
CA SER A 142 -0.64 -3.48 12.89
C SER A 142 -1.85 -3.91 13.72
N LEU A 143 -2.11 -5.21 13.77
CA LEU A 143 -3.02 -5.80 14.74
C LEU A 143 -2.32 -6.13 16.07
N ALA A 144 -1.00 -5.95 16.16
CA ALA A 144 -0.21 -6.06 17.39
C ALA A 144 1.20 -5.49 17.17
N PRO A 145 1.90 -5.00 18.21
CA PRO A 145 3.31 -4.68 18.10
C PRO A 145 4.11 -5.99 17.98
N SER A 146 4.25 -6.52 16.79
CA SER A 146 5.09 -7.66 16.54
C SER A 146 6.50 -7.19 16.21
N ARG A 147 7.44 -7.65 17.03
CA ARG A 147 8.89 -7.59 16.80
C ARG A 147 9.19 -7.82 15.33
N ALA A 148 9.96 -6.91 14.79
CA ALA A 148 10.50 -6.96 13.44
C ALA A 148 11.04 -8.36 13.10
N SER A 149 10.34 -9.11 12.29
CA SER A 149 10.88 -10.24 11.56
C SER A 149 11.13 -9.75 10.14
N ARG A 150 12.35 -9.34 9.88
CA ARG A 150 12.84 -9.22 8.50
C ARG A 150 12.76 -10.61 7.87
N ARG A 151 11.72 -10.86 7.12
CA ARG A 151 11.71 -11.92 6.12
C ARG A 151 11.71 -11.25 4.76
N SER A 152 12.86 -11.29 4.13
CA SER A 152 13.04 -11.09 2.70
C SER A 152 12.20 -12.14 1.95
N GLY A 153 11.00 -11.75 1.57
CA GLY A 153 10.19 -12.49 0.63
C GLY A 153 10.16 -11.69 -0.66
N LEU A 154 10.96 -12.11 -1.65
CA LEU A 154 10.85 -11.60 -3.00
C LEU A 154 9.45 -11.93 -3.52
N ALA A 155 8.58 -10.93 -3.56
CA ALA A 155 7.41 -10.97 -4.42
C ALA A 155 7.85 -10.46 -5.81
N PRO A 156 7.32 -11.00 -6.93
CA PRO A 156 7.71 -10.54 -8.26
C PRO A 156 7.20 -9.12 -8.47
N HIS A 157 8.14 -8.22 -8.66
CA HIS A 157 7.93 -6.79 -8.81
C HIS A 157 7.56 -6.46 -10.24
N GLY A 158 6.48 -5.73 -10.46
CA GLY A 158 6.08 -5.22 -11.75
C GLY A 158 6.84 -3.94 -12.09
N GLY A 159 8.04 -4.07 -12.68
CA GLY A 159 8.72 -2.95 -13.33
C GLY A 159 8.10 -2.70 -14.70
N GLY A 160 7.62 -1.49 -14.96
CA GLY A 160 7.15 -1.05 -16.28
C GLY A 160 8.20 -0.18 -16.97
N VAL A 161 8.56 -0.52 -18.22
CA VAL A 161 9.42 0.30 -19.08
C VAL A 161 8.58 0.84 -20.21
N CYS A 162 8.50 2.17 -20.34
CA CYS A 162 7.82 2.83 -21.46
C CYS A 162 8.85 3.54 -22.35
N LEU A 163 8.83 3.24 -23.64
CA LEU A 163 9.64 3.91 -24.64
C LEU A 163 8.73 4.85 -25.46
N PHE A 164 9.06 6.11 -25.50
CA PHE A 164 8.41 7.11 -26.35
C PHE A 164 9.40 7.62 -27.42
N LEU A 165 8.97 7.56 -28.69
CA LEU A 165 9.67 8.11 -29.85
C LEU A 165 8.84 9.31 -30.32
N PHE A 166 9.46 10.48 -30.43
CA PHE A 166 8.88 11.71 -30.95
C PHE A 166 9.79 12.27 -32.06
#